data_e048f5fd0f906549092b4a7addf223f0
#
_entry.id   e048f5fd0f906549092b4a7addf223f0
#
_cell.length_a   1.000
_cell.length_b   1.000
_cell.length_c   1.000
_cell.angle_alpha   90.00
_cell.angle_beta   90.00
_cell.angle_gamma   90.00
#
_symmetry.space_group_name_H-M   'P 1'
#
loop_
_entity.id
_entity.type
_entity.pdbx_description
1 polymer ?
#
loop_
_entity_poly.entity_id
_entity_poly.type
_entity_poly.pdbx_seq_one_letter_code
_entity_poly.pdbx_strand_id
1 'polypeptide(L)'
;CEGAYLEDGKGLEICDLLETGKDRFIKLDPALELHEGHVYPSHEAIDFYHHYKEDIAMFGEMGMKCLRTSIAWSRIFPNGDDAEPNEKGLTYYEDMFRELHRWGIEPVITISHFETPLALVKKYGGWDNRKLVGFFERYCKVLFERYKDQVKYWMTFNEINNTLKLPYLAAGMVVADDDNAPQRQYQAAHNMFVANALAVKSCHEMIPGAKIGCMLSLSTAYPNTCRPEDVMETYQLRQRSLFFSDVMLRGRYPSYIDRKWEELGVQVQMEPGDLELIAQNTNDYLAFSYYMTSTHIAGMKIRSNTGGHVGADNPYLEKSKWGWPIDPVGLRFVCNELYDRYQKPMFIAENGLGTADTIDPVSYTHLRAHETAANL
;
A
#
# COMPACT_ATOMS: atom_id res chain seq x y z
N CYS A 1 -5.76 0.47 11.69
CA CYS A 1 -5.90 1.45 12.80
C CYS A 1 -7.35 1.69 13.21
N GLU A 2 -8.30 1.48 12.30
CA GLU A 2 -9.71 1.82 12.48
C GLU A 2 -10.37 1.01 13.60
N GLY A 3 -10.13 -0.31 13.67
CA GLY A 3 -10.84 -1.20 14.58
C GLY A 3 -12.28 -1.44 14.16
N ALA A 4 -13.15 -1.78 15.12
CA ALA A 4 -14.60 -1.98 14.90
C ALA A 4 -14.91 -2.87 13.69
N TYR A 5 -14.20 -4.00 13.59
CA TYR A 5 -14.08 -4.83 12.36
C TYR A 5 -15.39 -5.42 11.82
N LEU A 6 -16.46 -5.48 12.64
CA LEU A 6 -17.79 -5.94 12.21
C LEU A 6 -18.90 -4.91 12.47
N GLU A 7 -18.55 -3.74 13.03
CA GLU A 7 -19.57 -2.76 13.36
C GLU A 7 -20.18 -2.10 12.14
N ASP A 8 -21.42 -1.67 12.30
CA ASP A 8 -22.21 -1.00 11.27
C ASP A 8 -22.28 -1.72 9.92
N GLY A 9 -22.18 -3.06 9.97
CA GLY A 9 -22.31 -3.91 8.80
C GLY A 9 -21.05 -4.03 7.96
N LYS A 10 -19.87 -3.64 8.50
CA LYS A 10 -18.59 -3.91 7.84
C LYS A 10 -18.41 -5.41 7.61
N GLY A 11 -17.98 -5.82 6.42
CA GLY A 11 -17.56 -7.17 6.13
C GLY A 11 -16.12 -7.44 6.55
N LEU A 12 -15.73 -8.73 6.58
CA LEU A 12 -14.34 -9.11 6.79
C LEU A 12 -13.46 -8.76 5.60
N GLU A 13 -12.22 -8.43 5.89
CA GLU A 13 -11.16 -8.21 4.91
C GLU A 13 -9.93 -9.08 5.21
N ILE A 14 -9.01 -9.14 4.28
CA ILE A 14 -7.83 -10.02 4.40
C ILE A 14 -6.97 -9.70 5.64
N CYS A 15 -6.92 -8.44 6.07
CA CYS A 15 -6.19 -8.03 7.27
C CYS A 15 -6.82 -8.55 8.56
N ASP A 16 -8.12 -8.83 8.57
CA ASP A 16 -8.84 -9.34 9.74
C ASP A 16 -8.46 -10.79 10.09
N LEU A 17 -7.75 -11.48 9.19
CA LEU A 17 -7.23 -12.83 9.40
C LEU A 17 -5.75 -12.85 9.81
N LEU A 18 -5.11 -11.71 9.97
CA LEU A 18 -3.70 -11.63 10.36
C LEU A 18 -3.55 -11.71 11.87
N GLU A 19 -3.04 -12.83 12.35
CA GLU A 19 -2.76 -13.05 13.76
C GLU A 19 -1.54 -12.29 14.25
N THR A 20 -1.38 -12.21 15.57
CA THR A 20 -0.14 -11.71 16.19
C THR A 20 1.04 -12.62 15.91
N GLY A 21 2.25 -12.06 15.84
CA GLY A 21 3.48 -12.85 15.73
C GLY A 21 4.40 -12.44 14.59
N LYS A 22 5.63 -12.96 14.64
CA LYS A 22 6.69 -12.63 13.67
C LYS A 22 6.37 -13.09 12.24
N ASP A 23 5.60 -14.15 12.11
CA ASP A 23 5.29 -14.79 10.83
C ASP A 23 3.90 -14.38 10.29
N ARG A 24 3.25 -13.37 10.88
CA ARG A 24 1.86 -12.98 10.58
C ARG A 24 1.56 -12.72 9.09
N PHE A 25 2.55 -12.31 8.32
CA PHE A 25 2.39 -12.06 6.89
C PHE A 25 2.67 -13.27 6.00
N ILE A 26 3.10 -14.39 6.59
CA ILE A 26 3.54 -15.59 5.86
C ILE A 26 2.68 -16.79 6.21
N LYS A 27 2.32 -16.93 7.49
CA LYS A 27 1.49 -18.04 7.98
C LYS A 27 0.04 -17.63 7.86
N LEU A 28 -0.52 -17.91 6.70
CA LEU A 28 -1.93 -17.74 6.44
C LEU A 28 -2.63 -19.07 6.66
N ASP A 29 -3.81 -19.01 7.29
CA ASP A 29 -4.70 -20.14 7.28
C ASP A 29 -5.26 -20.34 5.86
N PRO A 30 -5.01 -21.51 5.22
CA PRO A 30 -5.55 -21.78 3.89
C PRO A 30 -7.07 -21.80 3.84
N ALA A 31 -7.74 -22.07 4.97
CA ALA A 31 -9.20 -22.04 5.07
C ALA A 31 -9.76 -20.61 5.05
N LEU A 32 -8.91 -19.60 5.28
CA LEU A 32 -9.31 -18.19 5.37
C LEU A 32 -10.44 -17.97 6.39
N GLU A 33 -10.25 -18.50 7.60
CA GLU A 33 -11.23 -18.43 8.68
C GLU A 33 -10.63 -17.85 9.95
N LEU A 34 -11.50 -17.28 10.79
CA LEU A 34 -11.13 -16.83 12.12
C LEU A 34 -11.18 -18.02 13.07
N HIS A 35 -10.21 -18.12 13.97
CA HIS A 35 -10.12 -19.19 14.96
C HIS A 35 -10.44 -18.68 16.35
N GLU A 36 -11.26 -19.41 17.09
CA GLU A 36 -11.61 -19.09 18.48
C GLU A 36 -10.34 -19.10 19.37
N GLY A 37 -10.21 -18.09 20.21
CA GLY A 37 -9.07 -17.93 21.11
C GLY A 37 -7.80 -17.34 20.49
N HIS A 38 -7.79 -17.06 19.17
CA HIS A 38 -6.69 -16.36 18.50
C HIS A 38 -6.86 -14.84 18.61
N VAL A 39 -5.77 -14.11 18.57
CA VAL A 39 -5.76 -12.63 18.66
C VAL A 39 -5.45 -12.03 17.28
N TYR A 40 -6.38 -11.20 16.82
CA TYR A 40 -6.31 -10.49 15.55
C TYR A 40 -6.20 -8.98 15.82
N PRO A 41 -5.02 -8.39 15.73
CA PRO A 41 -4.81 -6.99 16.14
C PRO A 41 -5.66 -5.96 15.40
N SER A 42 -6.06 -6.24 14.15
CA SER A 42 -6.89 -5.32 13.36
C SER A 42 -8.32 -5.17 13.89
N HIS A 43 -8.82 -6.14 14.66
CA HIS A 43 -10.20 -6.12 15.15
C HIS A 43 -10.50 -4.95 16.08
N GLU A 44 -9.56 -4.62 16.94
CA GLU A 44 -9.63 -3.48 17.84
C GLU A 44 -8.68 -2.35 17.38
N ALA A 45 -7.44 -2.71 17.02
CA ALA A 45 -6.37 -1.79 16.66
C ALA A 45 -6.19 -0.69 17.73
N ILE A 46 -6.26 0.59 17.33
CA ILE A 46 -6.30 1.73 18.27
C ILE A 46 -7.72 2.27 18.47
N ASP A 47 -8.70 1.54 17.99
CA ASP A 47 -10.12 1.91 18.07
C ASP A 47 -10.44 3.33 17.54
N PHE A 48 -9.77 3.70 16.46
CA PHE A 48 -9.97 5.01 15.85
C PHE A 48 -11.42 5.23 15.42
N TYR A 49 -12.14 4.16 15.11
CA TYR A 49 -13.56 4.22 14.75
C TYR A 49 -14.41 4.94 15.81
N HIS A 50 -14.18 4.67 17.08
CA HIS A 50 -14.91 5.31 18.18
C HIS A 50 -14.26 6.60 18.67
N HIS A 51 -12.94 6.73 18.55
CA HIS A 51 -12.15 7.82 19.14
C HIS A 51 -11.69 8.89 18.14
N TYR A 52 -12.07 8.80 16.85
CA TYR A 52 -11.56 9.71 15.80
C TYR A 52 -11.72 11.19 16.12
N LYS A 53 -12.79 11.61 16.81
CA LYS A 53 -13.01 13.02 17.14
C LYS A 53 -11.98 13.55 18.14
N GLU A 54 -11.66 12.77 19.14
CA GLU A 54 -10.68 13.08 20.19
C GLU A 54 -9.26 13.05 19.59
N ASP A 55 -8.97 12.03 18.80
CA ASP A 55 -7.67 11.87 18.15
C ASP A 55 -7.42 13.00 17.14
N ILE A 56 -8.40 13.36 16.32
CA ILE A 56 -8.29 14.46 15.36
C ILE A 56 -8.11 15.80 16.08
N ALA A 57 -8.77 16.00 17.20
CA ALA A 57 -8.57 17.20 18.02
C ALA A 57 -7.10 17.30 18.50
N MET A 58 -6.53 16.20 19.00
CA MET A 58 -5.12 16.15 19.39
C MET A 58 -4.19 16.42 18.21
N PHE A 59 -4.48 15.86 17.02
CA PHE A 59 -3.70 16.16 15.80
C PHE A 59 -3.76 17.64 15.44
N GLY A 60 -4.94 18.27 15.57
CA GLY A 60 -5.12 19.71 15.37
C GLY A 60 -4.31 20.54 16.36
N GLU A 61 -4.32 20.19 17.64
CA GLU A 61 -3.52 20.85 18.70
C GLU A 61 -2.00 20.69 18.44
N MET A 62 -1.56 19.55 17.91
CA MET A 62 -0.18 19.33 17.47
C MET A 62 0.19 20.18 16.23
N GLY A 63 -0.77 20.80 15.57
CA GLY A 63 -0.56 21.62 14.38
C GLY A 63 -0.39 20.84 13.07
N MET A 64 -0.86 19.60 13.02
CA MET A 64 -0.86 18.79 11.79
C MET A 64 -1.66 19.49 10.68
N LYS A 65 -1.19 19.39 9.44
CA LYS A 65 -1.82 20.03 8.27
C LYS A 65 -2.49 19.06 7.33
N CYS A 66 -2.13 17.80 7.39
CA CYS A 66 -2.79 16.72 6.66
C CYS A 66 -2.76 15.43 7.48
N LEU A 67 -3.77 14.60 7.27
CA LEU A 67 -3.81 13.23 7.78
C LEU A 67 -3.97 12.27 6.62
N ARG A 68 -3.03 11.33 6.49
CA ARG A 68 -3.18 10.22 5.57
C ARG A 68 -3.84 9.05 6.29
N THR A 69 -4.95 8.57 5.71
CA THR A 69 -5.65 7.37 6.17
C THR A 69 -6.24 6.59 4.99
N SER A 70 -6.92 5.48 5.24
CA SER A 70 -7.61 4.68 4.23
C SER A 70 -9.12 4.62 4.48
N ILE A 71 -9.85 4.17 3.47
CA ILE A 71 -11.24 3.79 3.57
C ILE A 71 -11.30 2.28 3.39
N ALA A 72 -11.82 1.55 4.39
CA ALA A 72 -11.98 0.11 4.29
C ALA A 72 -13.03 -0.25 3.22
N TRP A 73 -12.60 -0.95 2.16
CA TRP A 73 -13.52 -1.36 1.10
C TRP A 73 -14.70 -2.17 1.65
N SER A 74 -14.42 -3.09 2.57
CA SER A 74 -15.45 -3.92 3.20
C SER A 74 -16.41 -3.16 4.13
N ARG A 75 -16.10 -1.92 4.52
CA ARG A 75 -17.05 -1.06 5.25
C ARG A 75 -18.05 -0.40 4.30
N ILE A 76 -17.65 -0.18 3.05
CA ILE A 76 -18.51 0.42 2.01
C ILE A 76 -19.28 -0.66 1.23
N PHE A 77 -18.60 -1.74 0.87
CA PHE A 77 -19.17 -2.92 0.22
C PHE A 77 -18.76 -4.16 1.00
N PRO A 78 -19.58 -4.65 1.95
CA PRO A 78 -19.21 -5.72 2.89
C PRO A 78 -18.69 -7.00 2.24
N ASN A 79 -19.19 -7.36 1.07
CA ASN A 79 -18.71 -8.49 0.27
C ASN A 79 -17.82 -8.06 -0.91
N GLY A 80 -17.68 -6.75 -1.15
CA GLY A 80 -16.93 -6.18 -2.27
C GLY A 80 -17.67 -6.19 -3.61
N ASP A 81 -18.54 -7.16 -3.85
CA ASP A 81 -19.38 -7.28 -5.07
C ASP A 81 -20.86 -6.94 -4.81
N ASP A 82 -21.20 -6.39 -3.66
CA ASP A 82 -22.56 -5.93 -3.33
C ASP A 82 -23.09 -4.94 -4.37
N ALA A 83 -24.40 -4.95 -4.59
CA ALA A 83 -25.06 -4.05 -5.54
C ALA A 83 -25.09 -2.61 -5.03
N GLU A 84 -25.36 -2.43 -3.74
CA GLU A 84 -25.52 -1.13 -3.09
C GLU A 84 -24.48 -0.95 -1.98
N PRO A 85 -23.99 0.29 -1.78
CA PRO A 85 -23.03 0.57 -0.72
C PRO A 85 -23.70 0.61 0.65
N ASN A 86 -22.91 0.37 1.68
CA ASN A 86 -23.34 0.49 3.08
C ASN A 86 -23.34 1.96 3.51
N GLU A 87 -24.53 2.54 3.67
CA GLU A 87 -24.70 3.96 4.02
C GLU A 87 -24.10 4.32 5.38
N LYS A 88 -24.10 3.42 6.36
CA LYS A 88 -23.47 3.67 7.65
C LYS A 88 -21.95 3.86 7.51
N GLY A 89 -21.31 3.03 6.70
CA GLY A 89 -19.89 3.16 6.39
C GLY A 89 -19.57 4.48 5.69
N LEU A 90 -20.39 4.86 4.70
CA LEU A 90 -20.24 6.15 4.02
C LEU A 90 -20.38 7.34 4.99
N THR A 91 -21.36 7.30 5.88
CA THR A 91 -21.59 8.37 6.85
C THR A 91 -20.46 8.51 7.86
N TYR A 92 -19.87 7.38 8.32
CA TYR A 92 -18.72 7.41 9.21
C TYR A 92 -17.53 8.19 8.63
N TYR A 93 -17.14 7.90 7.39
CA TYR A 93 -16.02 8.61 6.75
C TYR A 93 -16.37 10.06 6.44
N GLU A 94 -17.61 10.35 6.06
CA GLU A 94 -18.06 11.74 5.85
C GLU A 94 -17.94 12.58 7.12
N ASP A 95 -18.32 12.03 8.27
CA ASP A 95 -18.21 12.69 9.57
C ASP A 95 -16.75 12.87 10.01
N MET A 96 -15.90 11.85 9.76
CA MET A 96 -14.47 11.93 10.02
C MET A 96 -13.81 13.03 9.18
N PHE A 97 -14.11 13.12 7.87
CA PHE A 97 -13.55 14.18 7.01
C PHE A 97 -14.04 15.57 7.43
N ARG A 98 -15.29 15.69 7.85
CA ARG A 98 -15.83 16.93 8.41
C ARG A 98 -15.08 17.37 9.66
N GLU A 99 -14.74 16.43 10.54
CA GLU A 99 -13.96 16.72 11.75
C GLU A 99 -12.52 17.14 11.40
N LEU A 100 -11.86 16.47 10.44
CA LEU A 100 -10.54 16.88 9.94
C LEU A 100 -10.56 18.34 9.43
N HIS A 101 -11.53 18.70 8.60
CA HIS A 101 -11.66 20.07 8.10
C HIS A 101 -11.93 21.09 9.21
N ARG A 102 -12.69 20.73 10.25
CA ARG A 102 -12.92 21.58 11.41
C ARG A 102 -11.61 22.00 12.10
N TRP A 103 -10.61 21.11 12.09
CA TRP A 103 -9.28 21.35 12.65
C TRP A 103 -8.27 21.87 11.62
N GLY A 104 -8.69 22.15 10.40
CA GLY A 104 -7.81 22.63 9.31
C GLY A 104 -6.81 21.58 8.84
N ILE A 105 -7.17 20.30 8.95
CA ILE A 105 -6.37 19.16 8.53
C ILE A 105 -6.93 18.64 7.19
N GLU A 106 -6.11 18.61 6.15
CA GLU A 106 -6.48 18.10 4.83
C GLU A 106 -6.43 16.56 4.81
N PRO A 107 -7.51 15.87 4.43
CA PRO A 107 -7.50 14.43 4.28
C PRO A 107 -6.72 14.01 3.02
N VAL A 108 -5.84 13.00 3.17
CA VAL A 108 -5.12 12.34 2.08
C VAL A 108 -5.51 10.87 2.13
N ILE A 109 -6.31 10.41 1.16
CA ILE A 109 -7.01 9.14 1.27
C ILE A 109 -6.41 8.08 0.37
N THR A 110 -6.05 6.95 0.98
CA THR A 110 -5.71 5.71 0.29
C THR A 110 -6.99 4.88 0.10
N ILE A 111 -7.36 4.60 -1.14
CA ILE A 111 -8.61 3.90 -1.48
C ILE A 111 -8.55 2.43 -1.05
N SER A 112 -7.39 1.78 -1.20
CA SER A 112 -7.17 0.41 -0.76
C SER A 112 -5.82 0.26 -0.06
N HIS A 113 -5.86 0.01 1.25
CA HIS A 113 -4.66 -0.18 2.08
C HIS A 113 -4.61 -1.61 2.62
N PHE A 114 -4.43 -2.59 1.71
CA PHE A 114 -4.44 -4.02 2.03
C PHE A 114 -5.81 -4.52 2.56
N GLU A 115 -6.88 -3.86 2.16
CA GLU A 115 -8.24 -4.05 2.68
C GLU A 115 -9.15 -4.71 1.63
N THR A 116 -8.63 -5.72 0.91
CA THR A 116 -9.47 -6.47 -0.03
C THR A 116 -10.53 -7.26 0.73
N PRO A 117 -11.83 -7.08 0.42
CA PRO A 117 -12.90 -7.85 1.07
C PRO A 117 -12.67 -9.36 0.98
N LEU A 118 -12.73 -10.05 2.12
CA LEU A 118 -12.46 -11.48 2.20
C LEU A 118 -13.40 -12.31 1.32
N ALA A 119 -14.64 -11.85 1.15
CA ALA A 119 -15.60 -12.50 0.27
C ALA A 119 -15.14 -12.50 -1.20
N LEU A 120 -14.47 -11.44 -1.67
CA LEU A 120 -13.89 -11.41 -3.02
C LEU A 120 -12.76 -12.43 -3.16
N VAL A 121 -11.92 -12.57 -2.13
CA VAL A 121 -10.83 -13.55 -2.12
C VAL A 121 -11.40 -14.97 -2.18
N LYS A 122 -12.36 -15.29 -1.33
CA LYS A 122 -13.00 -16.61 -1.30
C LYS A 122 -13.74 -16.94 -2.60
N LYS A 123 -14.40 -15.96 -3.21
CA LYS A 123 -15.27 -16.16 -4.39
C LYS A 123 -14.51 -16.09 -5.71
N TYR A 124 -13.47 -15.26 -5.80
CA TYR A 124 -12.79 -14.96 -7.04
C TYR A 124 -11.29 -15.23 -7.03
N GLY A 125 -10.68 -15.53 -5.87
CA GLY A 125 -9.26 -15.88 -5.75
C GLY A 125 -8.29 -14.69 -5.62
N GLY A 126 -8.79 -13.46 -5.64
CA GLY A 126 -7.98 -12.25 -5.52
C GLY A 126 -7.80 -11.47 -6.84
N TRP A 127 -6.80 -10.58 -6.87
CA TRP A 127 -6.60 -9.62 -7.97
C TRP A 127 -6.10 -10.22 -9.30
N ASP A 128 -5.70 -11.48 -9.33
CA ASP A 128 -5.45 -12.19 -10.61
C ASP A 128 -6.76 -12.47 -11.38
N ASN A 129 -7.92 -12.28 -10.74
CA ASN A 129 -9.22 -12.35 -11.40
C ASN A 129 -9.67 -10.96 -11.92
N ARG A 130 -9.90 -10.87 -13.22
CA ARG A 130 -10.30 -9.63 -13.91
C ARG A 130 -11.56 -8.97 -13.36
N LYS A 131 -12.48 -9.71 -12.76
CA LYS A 131 -13.73 -9.16 -12.20
C LYS A 131 -13.49 -8.10 -11.11
N LEU A 132 -12.40 -8.21 -10.36
CA LEU A 132 -12.10 -7.24 -9.32
C LEU A 132 -11.90 -5.82 -9.87
N VAL A 133 -11.49 -5.69 -11.12
CA VAL A 133 -11.34 -4.38 -11.79
C VAL A 133 -12.66 -3.60 -11.78
N GLY A 134 -13.75 -4.24 -12.19
CA GLY A 134 -15.07 -3.60 -12.21
C GLY A 134 -15.65 -3.32 -10.83
N PHE A 135 -15.40 -4.21 -9.86
CA PHE A 135 -15.81 -3.99 -8.47
C PHE A 135 -15.07 -2.81 -7.85
N PHE A 136 -13.77 -2.70 -8.10
CA PHE A 136 -12.96 -1.58 -7.61
C PHE A 136 -13.35 -0.25 -8.27
N GLU A 137 -13.61 -0.24 -9.57
CA GLU A 137 -14.09 0.96 -10.27
C GLU A 137 -15.40 1.47 -9.64
N ARG A 138 -16.37 0.58 -9.40
CA ARG A 138 -17.62 0.93 -8.73
C ARG A 138 -17.40 1.50 -7.35
N TYR A 139 -16.52 0.86 -6.55
CA TYR A 139 -16.14 1.34 -5.23
C TYR A 139 -15.54 2.75 -5.30
N CYS A 140 -14.58 3.00 -6.19
CA CYS A 140 -13.99 4.32 -6.41
C CYS A 140 -15.04 5.38 -6.76
N LYS A 141 -15.95 5.06 -7.69
CA LYS A 141 -17.01 6.00 -8.10
C LYS A 141 -17.93 6.38 -6.95
N VAL A 142 -18.28 5.45 -6.09
CA VAL A 142 -19.09 5.73 -4.88
C VAL A 142 -18.34 6.68 -3.95
N LEU A 143 -17.04 6.43 -3.71
CA LEU A 143 -16.23 7.31 -2.87
C LEU A 143 -16.10 8.72 -3.47
N PHE A 144 -15.81 8.81 -4.76
CA PHE A 144 -15.62 10.09 -5.44
C PHE A 144 -16.91 10.91 -5.44
N GLU A 145 -18.06 10.28 -5.71
CA GLU A 145 -19.35 10.99 -5.65
C GLU A 145 -19.67 11.49 -4.23
N ARG A 146 -19.46 10.63 -3.22
CA ARG A 146 -19.80 10.95 -1.84
C ARG A 146 -18.90 12.04 -1.24
N TYR A 147 -17.61 12.00 -1.54
CA TYR A 147 -16.60 12.82 -0.86
C TYR A 147 -15.95 13.89 -1.74
N LYS A 148 -16.50 14.17 -2.93
CA LYS A 148 -15.97 15.16 -3.90
C LYS A 148 -15.71 16.55 -3.34
N ASP A 149 -16.50 16.97 -2.36
CA ASP A 149 -16.38 18.28 -1.71
C ASP A 149 -15.47 18.25 -0.47
N GLN A 150 -15.03 17.06 -0.03
CA GLN A 150 -14.27 16.88 1.20
C GLN A 150 -12.85 16.38 0.98
N VAL A 151 -12.58 15.64 -0.09
CA VAL A 151 -11.27 15.01 -0.33
C VAL A 151 -10.73 15.42 -1.70
N LYS A 152 -9.51 15.97 -1.69
CA LYS A 152 -8.81 16.43 -2.89
C LYS A 152 -7.64 15.52 -3.29
N TYR A 153 -7.07 14.80 -2.30
CA TYR A 153 -5.88 13.99 -2.49
C TYR A 153 -6.17 12.52 -2.27
N TRP A 154 -6.00 11.74 -3.31
CA TRP A 154 -6.29 10.31 -3.34
C TRP A 154 -5.05 9.49 -3.68
N MET A 155 -4.98 8.26 -3.22
CA MET A 155 -4.05 7.22 -3.66
C MET A 155 -4.85 5.94 -3.93
N THR A 156 -4.53 5.22 -4.99
CA THR A 156 -5.30 4.01 -5.34
C THR A 156 -4.99 2.83 -4.43
N PHE A 157 -3.78 2.30 -4.50
CA PHE A 157 -3.35 1.13 -3.76
C PHE A 157 -2.15 1.46 -2.89
N ASN A 158 -2.19 1.05 -1.62
CA ASN A 158 -1.02 1.12 -0.75
C ASN A 158 0.04 0.13 -1.22
N GLU A 159 1.28 0.59 -1.34
CA GLU A 159 2.46 -0.26 -1.62
C GLU A 159 2.21 -1.34 -2.69
N ILE A 160 1.61 -0.95 -3.81
CA ILE A 160 1.17 -1.85 -4.88
C ILE A 160 2.25 -2.85 -5.34
N ASN A 161 3.53 -2.48 -5.25
CA ASN A 161 4.64 -3.34 -5.64
C ASN A 161 4.84 -4.55 -4.69
N ASN A 162 4.19 -4.57 -3.54
CA ASN A 162 4.13 -5.74 -2.68
C ASN A 162 3.32 -6.90 -3.29
N THR A 163 2.57 -6.68 -4.36
CA THR A 163 1.94 -7.75 -5.16
C THR A 163 2.94 -8.84 -5.57
N LEU A 164 4.21 -8.48 -5.83
CA LEU A 164 5.27 -9.43 -6.17
C LEU A 164 6.04 -9.99 -4.97
N LYS A 165 5.75 -9.53 -3.74
CA LYS A 165 6.46 -9.96 -2.53
C LYS A 165 5.54 -10.59 -1.50
N LEU A 166 4.39 -9.98 -1.29
CA LEU A 166 3.37 -10.35 -0.31
C LEU A 166 2.00 -10.41 -1.01
N PRO A 167 1.78 -11.35 -1.95
CA PRO A 167 0.61 -11.39 -2.81
C PRO A 167 -0.71 -11.49 -2.05
N TYR A 168 -0.73 -12.13 -0.89
CA TYR A 168 -1.92 -12.15 -0.05
C TYR A 168 -2.28 -10.75 0.43
N LEU A 169 -1.31 -10.05 1.04
CA LEU A 169 -1.55 -8.73 1.64
C LEU A 169 -1.91 -7.68 0.58
N ALA A 170 -1.13 -7.63 -0.52
CA ALA A 170 -1.29 -6.57 -1.51
C ALA A 170 -2.34 -6.88 -2.59
N ALA A 171 -2.62 -8.15 -2.84
CA ALA A 171 -3.50 -8.57 -3.92
C ALA A 171 -4.56 -9.62 -3.52
N GLY A 172 -4.71 -9.91 -2.22
CA GLY A 172 -5.70 -10.87 -1.73
C GLY A 172 -5.54 -12.27 -2.32
N MET A 173 -4.32 -12.65 -2.72
CA MET A 173 -4.07 -13.94 -3.37
C MET A 173 -3.40 -14.93 -2.43
N VAL A 174 -4.04 -16.07 -2.18
CA VAL A 174 -3.36 -17.23 -1.60
C VAL A 174 -2.61 -17.93 -2.73
N VAL A 175 -1.29 -17.99 -2.62
CA VAL A 175 -0.42 -18.62 -3.60
C VAL A 175 0.28 -19.79 -2.93
N ALA A 176 -0.04 -21.00 -3.36
CA ALA A 176 0.61 -22.23 -2.88
C ALA A 176 1.97 -22.45 -3.57
N ASP A 177 2.82 -23.30 -2.98
CA ASP A 177 4.18 -23.57 -3.48
C ASP A 177 4.20 -24.22 -4.88
N ASP A 178 3.13 -24.90 -5.26
CA ASP A 178 2.94 -25.54 -6.57
C ASP A 178 2.27 -24.66 -7.62
N ASP A 179 1.78 -23.48 -7.20
CA ASP A 179 1.19 -22.50 -8.10
C ASP A 179 2.26 -21.82 -8.97
N ASN A 180 1.88 -21.44 -10.17
CA ASN A 180 2.71 -20.55 -10.98
C ASN A 180 2.64 -19.11 -10.42
N ALA A 181 3.28 -18.90 -9.29
CA ALA A 181 3.24 -17.63 -8.55
C ALA A 181 3.61 -16.42 -9.40
N PRO A 182 4.69 -16.41 -10.21
CA PRO A 182 5.01 -15.27 -11.07
C PRO A 182 3.88 -14.95 -12.06
N GLN A 183 3.28 -15.95 -12.70
CA GLN A 183 2.17 -15.76 -13.63
C GLN A 183 0.98 -15.04 -12.95
N ARG A 184 0.56 -15.54 -11.80
CA ARG A 184 -0.56 -14.98 -11.04
C ARG A 184 -0.25 -13.57 -10.52
N GLN A 185 0.94 -13.34 -9.99
CA GLN A 185 1.37 -12.05 -9.46
C GLN A 185 1.45 -10.96 -10.54
N TYR A 186 1.98 -11.27 -11.74
CA TYR A 186 2.03 -10.29 -12.82
C TYR A 186 0.65 -10.09 -13.46
N GLN A 187 -0.21 -11.11 -13.50
CA GLN A 187 -1.60 -10.94 -13.90
C GLN A 187 -2.36 -10.02 -12.93
N ALA A 188 -2.19 -10.21 -11.64
CA ALA A 188 -2.77 -9.33 -10.62
C ALA A 188 -2.25 -7.89 -10.77
N ALA A 189 -0.94 -7.70 -10.95
CA ALA A 189 -0.37 -6.38 -11.19
C ALA A 189 -1.00 -5.70 -12.40
N HIS A 190 -1.19 -6.41 -13.51
CA HIS A 190 -1.87 -5.87 -14.70
C HIS A 190 -3.31 -5.45 -14.40
N ASN A 191 -4.10 -6.32 -13.76
CA ASN A 191 -5.47 -5.99 -13.39
C ASN A 191 -5.55 -4.78 -12.46
N MET A 192 -4.60 -4.66 -11.51
CA MET A 192 -4.51 -3.50 -10.63
C MET A 192 -4.09 -2.23 -11.39
N PHE A 193 -3.26 -2.32 -12.43
CA PHE A 193 -2.95 -1.16 -13.29
C PHE A 193 -4.17 -0.67 -14.07
N VAL A 194 -4.97 -1.60 -14.59
CA VAL A 194 -6.23 -1.26 -15.28
C VAL A 194 -7.21 -0.62 -14.29
N ALA A 195 -7.38 -1.20 -13.11
CA ALA A 195 -8.23 -0.65 -12.06
C ALA A 195 -7.76 0.74 -11.60
N ASN A 196 -6.44 0.94 -11.48
CA ASN A 196 -5.85 2.25 -11.21
C ASN A 196 -6.18 3.26 -12.30
N ALA A 197 -6.04 2.90 -13.58
CA ALA A 197 -6.32 3.81 -14.68
C ALA A 197 -7.81 4.20 -14.74
N LEU A 198 -8.73 3.27 -14.44
CA LEU A 198 -10.16 3.57 -14.30
C LEU A 198 -10.44 4.50 -13.12
N ALA A 199 -9.76 4.28 -11.98
CA ALA A 199 -9.88 5.16 -10.81
C ALA A 199 -9.35 6.58 -11.11
N VAL A 200 -8.20 6.70 -11.77
CA VAL A 200 -7.65 8.00 -12.20
C VAL A 200 -8.62 8.72 -13.12
N LYS A 201 -9.13 8.04 -14.14
CA LYS A 201 -10.13 8.58 -15.07
C LYS A 201 -11.35 9.08 -14.31
N SER A 202 -11.97 8.24 -13.49
CA SER A 202 -13.16 8.60 -12.73
C SER A 202 -12.92 9.74 -11.75
N CYS A 203 -11.76 9.77 -11.08
CA CYS A 203 -11.40 10.86 -10.17
C CYS A 203 -11.36 12.20 -10.91
N HIS A 204 -10.68 12.28 -12.04
CA HIS A 204 -10.55 13.53 -12.81
C HIS A 204 -11.88 13.97 -13.44
N GLU A 205 -12.72 13.03 -13.87
CA GLU A 205 -14.05 13.33 -14.43
C GLU A 205 -15.04 13.81 -13.36
N MET A 206 -15.01 13.21 -12.16
CA MET A 206 -15.99 13.47 -11.10
C MET A 206 -15.58 14.58 -10.14
N ILE A 207 -14.26 14.81 -9.94
CA ILE A 207 -13.72 15.79 -9.00
C ILE A 207 -12.69 16.68 -9.72
N PRO A 208 -13.13 17.70 -10.46
CA PRO A 208 -12.21 18.58 -11.15
C PRO A 208 -11.19 19.22 -10.20
N GLY A 209 -9.89 19.04 -10.49
CA GLY A 209 -8.79 19.57 -9.68
C GLY A 209 -8.30 18.64 -8.57
N ALA A 210 -8.97 17.54 -8.28
CA ALA A 210 -8.41 16.50 -7.40
C ALA A 210 -7.13 15.90 -7.96
N LYS A 211 -6.32 15.32 -7.06
CA LYS A 211 -5.06 14.66 -7.38
C LYS A 211 -5.09 13.22 -6.91
N ILE A 212 -4.71 12.31 -7.79
CA ILE A 212 -4.67 10.88 -7.48
C ILE A 212 -3.28 10.30 -7.78
N GLY A 213 -2.63 9.76 -6.75
CA GLY A 213 -1.27 9.23 -6.79
C GLY A 213 -1.21 7.72 -6.82
N CYS A 214 -0.05 7.19 -7.23
CA CYS A 214 0.35 5.82 -6.95
C CYS A 214 1.21 5.77 -5.69
N MET A 215 1.29 4.61 -5.02
CA MET A 215 2.05 4.45 -3.79
C MET A 215 2.88 3.17 -3.79
N LEU A 216 4.16 3.30 -3.46
CA LEU A 216 5.15 2.23 -3.47
C LEU A 216 5.75 1.98 -2.08
N SER A 217 6.03 0.72 -1.76
CA SER A 217 7.02 0.34 -0.74
C SER A 217 8.41 0.50 -1.33
N LEU A 218 9.20 1.42 -0.80
CA LEU A 218 10.49 1.74 -1.38
C LEU A 218 11.62 1.53 -0.38
N SER A 219 12.26 0.36 -0.49
CA SER A 219 13.55 0.07 0.12
C SER A 219 14.57 0.01 -1.00
N THR A 220 15.27 1.11 -1.23
CA THR A 220 16.31 1.11 -2.26
C THR A 220 17.47 0.23 -1.86
N ALA A 221 18.08 -0.45 -2.83
CA ALA A 221 19.22 -1.32 -2.61
C ALA A 221 20.51 -0.69 -3.10
N TYR A 222 21.58 -0.83 -2.30
CA TYR A 222 22.95 -0.56 -2.72
C TYR A 222 23.66 -1.85 -3.12
N PRO A 223 24.58 -1.82 -4.10
CA PRO A 223 25.48 -2.95 -4.31
C PRO A 223 26.41 -3.11 -3.11
N ASN A 224 26.62 -4.36 -2.67
CA ASN A 224 27.52 -4.63 -1.55
C ASN A 224 28.97 -4.25 -1.82
N THR A 225 29.38 -4.41 -3.07
CA THR A 225 30.71 -3.99 -3.55
C THR A 225 30.59 -3.34 -4.94
N CYS A 226 31.72 -2.81 -5.44
CA CYS A 226 31.81 -2.30 -6.81
C CYS A 226 31.99 -3.42 -7.85
N ARG A 227 31.84 -4.70 -7.52
CA ARG A 227 31.85 -5.79 -8.49
C ARG A 227 30.73 -5.59 -9.50
N PRO A 228 31.01 -5.75 -10.82
CA PRO A 228 29.98 -5.56 -11.83
C PRO A 228 28.72 -6.39 -11.63
N GLU A 229 28.84 -7.60 -11.07
CA GLU A 229 27.72 -8.50 -10.78
C GLU A 229 26.84 -7.93 -9.65
N ASP A 230 27.45 -7.43 -8.56
CA ASP A 230 26.71 -6.79 -7.47
C ASP A 230 25.94 -5.54 -7.96
N VAL A 231 26.59 -4.74 -8.80
CA VAL A 231 25.99 -3.54 -9.39
C VAL A 231 24.83 -3.89 -10.31
N MET A 232 25.01 -4.89 -11.21
CA MET A 232 24.00 -5.27 -12.18
C MET A 232 22.77 -5.90 -11.52
N GLU A 233 22.94 -6.86 -10.61
CA GLU A 233 21.82 -7.46 -9.91
C GLU A 233 21.08 -6.47 -9.02
N THR A 234 21.80 -5.53 -8.37
CA THR A 234 21.16 -4.45 -7.60
C THR A 234 20.30 -3.56 -8.49
N TYR A 235 20.79 -3.22 -9.68
CA TYR A 235 20.02 -2.45 -10.65
C TYR A 235 18.74 -3.20 -11.08
N GLN A 236 18.83 -4.49 -11.36
CA GLN A 236 17.67 -5.32 -11.71
C GLN A 236 16.67 -5.47 -10.55
N LEU A 237 17.17 -5.57 -9.31
CA LEU A 237 16.33 -5.60 -8.11
C LEU A 237 15.52 -4.30 -7.96
N ARG A 238 16.13 -3.15 -8.22
CA ARG A 238 15.45 -1.86 -8.18
C ARG A 238 14.40 -1.75 -9.29
N GLN A 239 14.66 -2.26 -10.49
CA GLN A 239 13.68 -2.29 -11.57
C GLN A 239 12.40 -3.04 -11.17
N ARG A 240 12.50 -4.09 -10.34
CA ARG A 240 11.34 -4.85 -9.86
C ARG A 240 10.33 -3.98 -9.09
N SER A 241 10.81 -3.04 -8.29
CA SER A 241 9.93 -2.09 -7.57
C SER A 241 9.48 -0.95 -8.48
N LEU A 242 10.37 -0.41 -9.29
CA LEU A 242 10.09 0.71 -10.19
C LEU A 242 9.18 0.33 -11.37
N PHE A 243 9.03 -0.96 -11.67
CA PHE A 243 8.08 -1.46 -12.67
C PHE A 243 6.67 -0.89 -12.46
N PHE A 244 6.19 -0.89 -11.23
CA PHE A 244 4.84 -0.40 -10.89
C PHE A 244 4.71 1.10 -11.15
N SER A 245 5.62 1.90 -10.65
CA SER A 245 5.62 3.35 -10.92
C SER A 245 5.89 3.70 -12.38
N ASP A 246 6.70 2.91 -13.11
CA ASP A 246 6.87 3.11 -14.55
C ASP A 246 5.55 2.99 -15.29
N VAL A 247 4.75 1.97 -14.99
CA VAL A 247 3.44 1.79 -15.64
C VAL A 247 2.48 2.89 -15.21
N MET A 248 2.37 3.16 -13.91
CA MET A 248 1.35 4.06 -13.37
C MET A 248 1.62 5.56 -13.66
N LEU A 249 2.89 5.96 -13.78
CA LEU A 249 3.27 7.36 -14.01
C LEU A 249 3.63 7.68 -15.46
N ARG A 250 4.08 6.69 -16.24
CA ARG A 250 4.43 6.86 -17.65
C ARG A 250 3.39 6.33 -18.63
N GLY A 251 2.40 5.59 -18.12
CA GLY A 251 1.32 5.03 -18.93
C GLY A 251 1.76 3.91 -19.88
N ARG A 252 2.88 3.25 -19.61
CA ARG A 252 3.39 2.19 -20.49
C ARG A 252 4.27 1.20 -19.75
N TYR A 253 4.28 -0.03 -20.23
CA TYR A 253 5.21 -1.04 -19.76
C TYR A 253 6.65 -0.68 -20.10
N PRO A 254 7.61 -0.81 -19.17
CA PRO A 254 9.02 -0.58 -19.46
C PRO A 254 9.60 -1.74 -20.29
N SER A 255 10.54 -1.44 -21.19
CA SER A 255 11.12 -2.43 -22.11
C SER A 255 11.83 -3.61 -21.43
N TYR A 256 12.27 -3.47 -20.18
CA TYR A 256 12.94 -4.56 -19.48
C TYR A 256 11.98 -5.65 -19.00
N ILE A 257 10.64 -5.38 -19.01
CA ILE A 257 9.68 -6.35 -18.47
C ILE A 257 9.45 -7.54 -19.41
N ASP A 258 9.52 -7.32 -20.72
CA ASP A 258 9.32 -8.37 -21.72
C ASP A 258 10.30 -9.51 -21.51
N ARG A 259 11.60 -9.14 -21.38
CA ARG A 259 12.66 -10.11 -21.09
C ARG A 259 12.44 -10.80 -19.74
N LYS A 260 11.98 -10.06 -18.73
CA LYS A 260 11.71 -10.63 -17.41
C LYS A 260 10.58 -11.64 -17.44
N TRP A 261 9.50 -11.35 -18.18
CA TRP A 261 8.40 -12.28 -18.39
C TRP A 261 8.83 -13.53 -19.18
N GLU A 262 9.63 -13.36 -20.22
CA GLU A 262 10.21 -14.47 -20.96
C GLU A 262 11.05 -15.41 -20.05
N GLU A 263 11.95 -14.84 -19.24
CA GLU A 263 12.76 -15.58 -18.25
C GLU A 263 11.92 -16.34 -17.21
N LEU A 264 10.75 -15.82 -16.84
CA LEU A 264 9.85 -16.40 -15.85
C LEU A 264 8.74 -17.28 -16.46
N GLY A 265 8.63 -17.33 -17.78
CA GLY A 265 7.54 -18.03 -18.49
C GLY A 265 6.18 -17.38 -18.26
N VAL A 266 6.13 -16.06 -18.00
CA VAL A 266 4.90 -15.31 -17.72
C VAL A 266 4.26 -14.83 -19.01
N GLN A 267 2.94 -15.01 -19.13
CA GLN A 267 2.11 -14.51 -20.24
C GLN A 267 0.90 -13.78 -19.68
N VAL A 268 1.04 -12.48 -19.47
CA VAL A 268 -0.04 -11.64 -18.93
C VAL A 268 -1.17 -11.51 -19.95
N GLN A 269 -2.37 -11.87 -19.55
CA GLN A 269 -3.57 -11.70 -20.37
C GLN A 269 -4.06 -10.25 -20.26
N MET A 270 -4.16 -9.59 -21.41
CA MET A 270 -4.62 -8.21 -21.53
C MET A 270 -5.88 -8.17 -22.42
N GLU A 271 -6.86 -7.37 -22.04
CA GLU A 271 -8.03 -7.15 -22.87
C GLU A 271 -7.80 -6.01 -23.88
N PRO A 272 -8.49 -6.00 -25.03
CA PRO A 272 -8.42 -4.89 -25.96
C PRO A 272 -8.75 -3.56 -25.27
N GLY A 273 -7.89 -2.57 -25.44
CA GLY A 273 -8.04 -1.24 -24.84
C GLY A 273 -7.35 -1.03 -23.49
N ASP A 274 -6.82 -2.09 -22.84
CA ASP A 274 -6.15 -1.96 -21.55
C ASP A 274 -4.93 -1.03 -21.62
N LEU A 275 -4.10 -1.20 -22.63
CA LEU A 275 -2.88 -0.40 -22.78
C LEU A 275 -3.17 1.06 -23.08
N GLU A 276 -4.18 1.32 -23.90
CA GLU A 276 -4.66 2.68 -24.21
C GLU A 276 -5.25 3.36 -22.98
N LEU A 277 -6.01 2.63 -22.16
CA LEU A 277 -6.59 3.12 -20.93
C LEU A 277 -5.48 3.51 -19.93
N ILE A 278 -4.48 2.65 -19.73
CA ILE A 278 -3.32 2.89 -18.88
C ILE A 278 -2.52 4.10 -19.40
N ALA A 279 -2.31 4.20 -20.71
CA ALA A 279 -1.55 5.29 -21.32
C ALA A 279 -2.21 6.66 -21.15
N GLN A 280 -3.53 6.71 -21.20
CA GLN A 280 -4.31 7.95 -21.12
C GLN A 280 -4.60 8.41 -19.68
N ASN A 281 -4.47 7.53 -18.69
CA ASN A 281 -4.89 7.79 -17.32
C ASN A 281 -3.75 7.50 -16.32
N THR A 282 -2.71 8.33 -16.35
CA THR A 282 -1.56 8.22 -15.45
C THR A 282 -1.78 9.00 -14.15
N ASN A 283 -1.17 8.52 -13.06
CA ASN A 283 -1.26 9.17 -11.76
C ASN A 283 -0.59 10.56 -11.75
N ASP A 284 -1.13 11.47 -10.94
CA ASP A 284 -0.66 12.87 -10.83
C ASP A 284 0.65 13.00 -10.07
N TYR A 285 0.89 12.15 -9.07
CA TYR A 285 2.04 12.18 -8.19
C TYR A 285 2.46 10.78 -7.74
N LEU A 286 3.68 10.67 -7.23
CA LEU A 286 4.23 9.46 -6.63
C LEU A 286 4.24 9.58 -5.11
N ALA A 287 3.55 8.68 -4.43
CA ALA A 287 3.70 8.47 -2.99
C ALA A 287 4.58 7.23 -2.73
N PHE A 288 5.28 7.21 -1.60
CA PHE A 288 6.07 6.05 -1.21
C PHE A 288 6.31 5.99 0.30
N SER A 289 6.51 4.75 0.79
CA SER A 289 7.07 4.47 2.11
C SER A 289 8.58 4.43 2.03
N TYR A 290 9.26 5.05 3.00
CA TYR A 290 10.69 4.91 3.15
C TYR A 290 11.04 4.70 4.62
N TYR A 291 11.54 3.52 4.95
CA TYR A 291 11.97 3.19 6.30
C TYR A 291 13.48 2.97 6.40
N MET A 292 14.06 2.36 5.37
CA MET A 292 15.46 1.93 5.36
C MET A 292 15.95 1.67 3.94
N THR A 293 17.25 1.50 3.79
CA THR A 293 17.89 0.94 2.60
C THR A 293 18.25 -0.53 2.82
N SER A 294 18.54 -1.23 1.75
CA SER A 294 19.07 -2.60 1.78
C SER A 294 20.42 -2.67 1.06
N THR A 295 21.14 -3.77 1.23
CA THR A 295 22.40 -4.02 0.52
C THR A 295 22.31 -5.38 -0.18
N HIS A 296 22.67 -5.46 -1.44
CA HIS A 296 22.56 -6.67 -2.26
C HIS A 296 23.90 -7.23 -2.66
N ILE A 297 24.06 -8.53 -2.48
CA ILE A 297 25.20 -9.32 -2.95
C ILE A 297 24.73 -10.19 -4.12
N ALA A 298 25.46 -10.21 -5.22
CA ALA A 298 25.14 -11.02 -6.39
C ALA A 298 24.98 -12.53 -6.02
N GLY A 299 23.92 -13.14 -6.51
CA GLY A 299 23.52 -14.51 -6.20
C GLY A 299 22.86 -14.70 -4.82
N MET A 300 22.67 -13.64 -4.04
CA MET A 300 21.98 -13.71 -2.76
C MET A 300 20.49 -14.01 -2.96
N LYS A 301 19.99 -15.04 -2.29
CA LYS A 301 18.55 -15.30 -2.25
C LYS A 301 17.86 -14.26 -1.36
N ILE A 302 17.03 -13.42 -1.96
CA ILE A 302 16.18 -12.49 -1.22
C ILE A 302 15.08 -13.30 -0.55
N ARG A 303 15.07 -13.33 0.78
CA ARG A 303 13.95 -13.93 1.52
C ARG A 303 12.77 -12.95 1.47
N SER A 304 11.65 -13.42 0.95
CA SER A 304 10.43 -12.63 0.70
C SER A 304 9.55 -12.53 1.93
N ASN A 305 10.07 -12.40 3.11
CA ASN A 305 9.19 -12.45 4.25
C ASN A 305 9.69 -11.59 5.40
N THR A 306 8.83 -10.90 5.95
CA THR A 306 8.92 -10.12 7.18
C THR A 306 9.07 -8.62 6.94
N GLY A 307 8.35 -7.82 7.68
CA GLY A 307 8.58 -6.37 7.81
C GLY A 307 9.96 -6.02 8.38
N GLY A 308 10.94 -6.94 8.21
CA GLY A 308 12.31 -6.79 8.63
C GLY A 308 13.25 -6.39 7.49
N HIS A 309 14.45 -6.02 7.84
CA HIS A 309 15.53 -5.75 6.89
C HIS A 309 15.79 -6.99 6.01
N VAL A 310 15.76 -6.78 4.70
CA VAL A 310 16.02 -7.82 3.70
C VAL A 310 17.26 -7.42 2.93
N GLY A 311 18.33 -8.19 3.03
CA GLY A 311 19.59 -7.93 2.36
C GLY A 311 20.79 -8.19 3.26
N ALA A 312 21.99 -7.92 2.75
CA ALA A 312 23.22 -7.91 3.51
C ALA A 312 23.31 -6.64 4.39
N ASP A 313 24.11 -6.73 5.42
CA ASP A 313 24.39 -5.58 6.28
C ASP A 313 25.23 -4.53 5.55
N ASN A 314 24.85 -3.28 5.65
CA ASN A 314 25.70 -2.17 5.22
C ASN A 314 26.65 -1.81 6.38
N PRO A 315 27.97 -2.00 6.20
CA PRO A 315 28.94 -1.77 7.28
C PRO A 315 29.12 -0.29 7.65
N TYR A 316 28.55 0.63 6.87
CA TYR A 316 28.67 2.08 7.04
C TYR A 316 27.44 2.71 7.70
N LEU A 317 26.40 1.92 8.02
CA LEU A 317 25.17 2.40 8.59
C LEU A 317 24.92 1.82 9.98
N GLU A 318 24.50 2.68 10.90
CA GLU A 318 23.96 2.24 12.18
C GLU A 318 22.60 1.58 11.99
N LYS A 319 22.23 0.71 12.94
CA LYS A 319 20.95 0.02 12.93
C LYS A 319 20.07 0.46 14.10
N SER A 320 18.78 0.54 13.84
CA SER A 320 17.75 0.70 14.87
C SER A 320 17.67 -0.56 15.77
N LYS A 321 16.87 -0.48 16.85
CA LYS A 321 16.62 -1.64 17.72
C LYS A 321 15.96 -2.83 16.98
N TRP A 322 15.26 -2.58 15.86
CA TRP A 322 14.68 -3.64 15.01
C TRP A 322 15.67 -4.17 13.96
N GLY A 323 16.90 -3.67 13.95
CA GLY A 323 17.92 -4.05 12.98
C GLY A 323 17.81 -3.34 11.63
N TRP A 324 17.01 -2.28 11.54
CA TRP A 324 16.85 -1.51 10.31
C TRP A 324 18.00 -0.51 10.15
N PRO A 325 18.66 -0.46 8.97
CA PRO A 325 19.67 0.56 8.70
C PRO A 325 19.08 1.97 8.75
N ILE A 326 19.73 2.87 9.48
CA ILE A 326 19.34 4.28 9.57
C ILE A 326 20.07 5.04 8.48
N ASP A 327 19.36 5.43 7.43
CA ASP A 327 19.96 6.02 6.23
C ASP A 327 19.20 7.26 5.72
N PRO A 328 19.47 8.43 6.28
CA PRO A 328 18.89 9.68 5.79
C PRO A 328 19.42 10.09 4.41
N VAL A 329 20.65 9.68 4.05
CA VAL A 329 21.20 9.92 2.69
C VAL A 329 20.47 9.07 1.66
N GLY A 330 20.06 7.86 2.02
CA GLY A 330 19.26 6.98 1.17
C GLY A 330 17.91 7.60 0.81
N LEU A 331 17.24 8.29 1.72
CA LEU A 331 16.01 9.02 1.42
C LEU A 331 16.27 10.11 0.38
N ARG A 332 17.33 10.89 0.55
CA ARG A 332 17.73 11.92 -0.44
C ARG A 332 18.04 11.30 -1.80
N PHE A 333 18.76 10.18 -1.80
CA PHE A 333 19.09 9.44 -3.03
C PHE A 333 17.81 9.00 -3.76
N VAL A 334 16.87 8.38 -3.05
CA VAL A 334 15.57 7.95 -3.58
C VAL A 334 14.79 9.12 -4.18
N CYS A 335 14.70 10.24 -3.46
CA CYS A 335 13.99 11.42 -3.97
C CYS A 335 14.59 11.94 -5.28
N ASN A 336 15.92 12.02 -5.38
CA ASN A 336 16.58 12.44 -6.62
C ASN A 336 16.31 11.45 -7.76
N GLU A 337 16.50 10.16 -7.51
CA GLU A 337 16.25 9.12 -8.52
C GLU A 337 14.83 9.15 -9.07
N LEU A 338 13.84 9.23 -8.17
CA LEU A 338 12.43 9.23 -8.56
C LEU A 338 12.05 10.51 -9.28
N TYR A 339 12.55 11.66 -8.81
CA TYR A 339 12.27 12.92 -9.49
C TYR A 339 12.89 12.97 -10.89
N ASP A 340 14.15 12.57 -11.03
CA ASP A 340 14.81 12.49 -12.35
C ASP A 340 14.09 11.53 -13.29
N ARG A 341 13.53 10.44 -12.75
CA ARG A 341 12.82 9.43 -13.53
C ARG A 341 11.45 9.87 -14.02
N TYR A 342 10.68 10.60 -13.20
CA TYR A 342 9.26 10.84 -13.44
C TYR A 342 8.90 12.31 -13.61
N GLN A 343 9.68 13.25 -13.08
CA GLN A 343 9.42 14.70 -13.12
C GLN A 343 7.99 15.04 -12.58
N LYS A 344 7.53 14.30 -11.59
CA LYS A 344 6.23 14.48 -10.95
C LYS A 344 6.38 14.84 -9.47
N PRO A 345 5.39 15.51 -8.85
CA PRO A 345 5.36 15.71 -7.41
C PRO A 345 5.51 14.40 -6.64
N MET A 346 6.16 14.45 -5.49
CA MET A 346 6.38 13.30 -4.62
C MET A 346 5.78 13.55 -3.25
N PHE A 347 5.27 12.49 -2.62
CA PHE A 347 4.73 12.50 -1.27
C PHE A 347 5.31 11.33 -0.48
N ILE A 348 6.09 11.62 0.57
CA ILE A 348 6.56 10.60 1.50
C ILE A 348 5.38 10.25 2.40
N ALA A 349 4.70 9.15 2.06
CA ALA A 349 3.46 8.75 2.72
C ALA A 349 3.70 8.05 4.06
N GLU A 350 4.85 7.38 4.19
CA GLU A 350 5.24 6.67 5.40
C GLU A 350 6.74 6.80 5.64
N ASN A 351 7.13 7.01 6.91
CA ASN A 351 8.52 7.01 7.36
C ASN A 351 8.58 6.61 8.84
N GLY A 352 9.69 6.01 9.28
CA GLY A 352 9.89 5.63 10.67
C GLY A 352 11.22 4.91 10.90
N LEU A 353 11.62 4.71 12.15
CA LEU A 353 12.91 4.14 12.53
C LEU A 353 12.89 2.65 12.93
N GLY A 354 11.74 2.08 13.22
CA GLY A 354 11.64 0.72 13.75
C GLY A 354 12.40 0.56 15.09
N THR A 355 11.90 1.18 16.14
CA THR A 355 12.48 1.12 17.50
C THR A 355 11.43 0.70 18.52
N ALA A 356 11.88 0.18 19.65
CA ALA A 356 11.01 -0.03 20.80
C ALA A 356 10.93 1.27 21.58
N ASP A 357 9.72 1.79 21.76
CA ASP A 357 9.50 3.02 22.50
C ASP A 357 9.68 2.79 23.99
N THR A 358 10.39 3.71 24.62
CA THR A 358 10.50 3.80 26.06
C THR A 358 10.14 5.22 26.48
N ILE A 359 9.30 5.34 27.49
CA ILE A 359 9.02 6.63 28.10
C ILE A 359 10.29 7.05 28.85
N ASP A 360 10.94 8.11 28.37
CA ASP A 360 12.01 8.78 29.13
C ASP A 360 11.35 9.89 29.95
N PRO A 361 11.36 9.81 31.28
CA PRO A 361 10.78 10.83 32.13
C PRO A 361 11.37 12.24 31.93
N VAL A 362 12.61 12.33 31.46
CA VAL A 362 13.31 13.61 31.22
C VAL A 362 12.95 14.19 29.83
N SER A 363 12.68 13.35 28.84
CA SER A 363 12.36 13.76 27.47
C SER A 363 10.87 13.66 27.13
N TYR A 364 10.01 13.56 28.12
CA TYR A 364 8.56 13.46 27.94
C TYR A 364 7.96 14.60 27.09
N THR A 365 8.56 15.78 27.11
CA THR A 365 8.19 16.90 26.26
C THR A 365 8.66 16.78 24.81
N HIS A 366 9.56 15.85 24.53
CA HIS A 366 10.04 15.53 23.20
C HIS A 366 9.49 14.16 22.82
N LEU A 367 8.17 14.05 22.86
CA LEU A 367 7.46 12.93 22.27
C LEU A 367 8.09 12.68 20.90
N ARG A 368 8.67 11.52 20.76
CA ARG A 368 9.25 11.08 19.50
C ARG A 368 8.13 10.95 18.51
N ALA A 369 7.81 12.05 17.85
CA ALA A 369 6.79 12.19 16.82
C ALA A 369 7.03 11.30 15.58
N HIS A 370 7.89 10.30 15.71
CA HIS A 370 8.31 9.41 14.64
C HIS A 370 7.58 8.08 14.60
N GLU A 371 6.84 7.79 15.65
CA GLU A 371 5.99 6.61 15.70
C GLU A 371 4.55 7.05 15.51
N THR A 372 4.17 7.21 14.28
CA THR A 372 2.76 7.31 13.95
C THR A 372 2.11 5.95 14.17
N ALA A 373 0.84 5.93 14.52
CA ALA A 373 0.02 4.72 14.68
C ALA A 373 0.07 3.76 13.47
N ALA A 374 0.62 4.19 12.34
CA ALA A 374 0.87 3.37 11.17
C ALA A 374 1.92 2.26 11.38
N ASN A 375 2.69 2.32 12.46
CA ASN A 375 3.74 1.34 12.77
C ASN A 375 3.36 0.35 13.89
N LEU A 376 2.16 0.45 14.44
CA LEU A 376 1.64 -0.45 15.48
C LEU A 376 0.89 -1.64 14.89
#